data_ce7db7b638cc37711024d26f04e18122
#
_entry.id   ce7db7b638cc37711024d26f04e18122
#
_cell.length_a   1.000
_cell.length_b   1.000
_cell.length_c   1.000
_cell.angle_alpha   90.00
_cell.angle_beta   90.00
_cell.angle_gamma   90.00
#
_symmetry.space_group_name_H-M   'P 1'
#
loop_
_entity.id
_entity.type
_entity.pdbx_description
1 polymer ?
#
loop_
_entity_poly.entity_id
_entity_poly.type
_entity_poly.pdbx_seq_one_letter_code
_entity_poly.pdbx_strand_id
1 'polypeptide(L)'
;MDISLVSLLFFIIITVAYFLALKPKLTLEQLAPDCYSDYKNSIFPKLALYLLIVCLVQFVLNSIYLTNKCGGEVKSNIGVAALYTFFPWLIIFGIIIAVLVIFPGFKTAFSDVLGYFAVAGSAKELFSTILVDANINQKISQLDDAEKRANMATAAEAITKMLGNKSILINQITPDNFLKTWQLLKPLMKDTITGNIETENQSKLLGLIVLKDNIGEAFWYIYTAILISSIVYYNLANRGCTKTAAQIKANYDKYMEDSTADAADTTNTTA
;
A
#
# COMPACT_ATOMS: atom_id res chain seq x y z
N MET A 1 9.78 -23.88 -3.63
CA MET A 1 9.65 -22.41 -3.55
C MET A 1 9.25 -22.08 -2.12
N ASP A 2 9.91 -21.12 -1.50
CA ASP A 2 9.60 -20.73 -0.11
C ASP A 2 8.17 -20.19 -0.06
N ILE A 3 7.34 -20.74 0.85
CA ILE A 3 5.93 -20.35 0.97
C ILE A 3 5.77 -18.89 1.37
N SER A 4 6.74 -18.33 2.12
CA SER A 4 6.68 -16.92 2.52
C SER A 4 6.79 -16.00 1.30
N LEU A 5 7.60 -16.38 0.31
CA LEU A 5 7.74 -15.65 -0.94
C LEU A 5 6.48 -15.78 -1.82
N VAL A 6 5.86 -16.96 -1.86
CA VAL A 6 4.57 -17.15 -2.55
C VAL A 6 3.48 -16.29 -1.91
N SER A 7 3.39 -16.33 -0.58
CA SER A 7 2.47 -15.52 0.22
C SER A 7 2.62 -14.02 -0.09
N LEU A 8 3.86 -13.52 -0.12
CA LEU A 8 4.16 -12.13 -0.44
C LEU A 8 3.80 -11.77 -1.89
N LEU A 9 4.08 -12.64 -2.86
CA LEU A 9 3.72 -12.41 -4.26
C LEU A 9 2.20 -12.29 -4.44
N PHE A 10 1.41 -13.19 -3.86
CA PHE A 10 -0.05 -13.09 -3.89
C PHE A 10 -0.54 -11.81 -3.22
N PHE A 11 0.05 -11.42 -2.08
CA PHE A 11 -0.27 -10.16 -1.42
C PHE A 11 -0.03 -8.95 -2.34
N ILE A 12 1.14 -8.88 -3.00
CA ILE A 12 1.47 -7.79 -3.94
C ILE A 12 0.46 -7.74 -5.08
N ILE A 13 0.10 -8.88 -5.68
CA ILE A 13 -0.88 -8.94 -6.76
C ILE A 13 -2.24 -8.41 -6.30
N ILE A 14 -2.71 -8.84 -5.13
CA ILE A 14 -3.99 -8.36 -4.55
C ILE A 14 -3.93 -6.86 -4.25
N THR A 15 -2.80 -6.38 -3.73
CA THR A 15 -2.59 -4.95 -3.44
C THR A 15 -2.63 -4.11 -4.72
N VAL A 16 -1.95 -4.55 -5.78
CA VAL A 16 -2.00 -3.88 -7.09
C VAL A 16 -3.43 -3.87 -7.64
N ALA A 17 -4.13 -5.00 -7.58
CA ALA A 17 -5.53 -5.10 -8.01
C ALA A 17 -6.45 -4.17 -7.20
N TYR A 18 -6.22 -4.02 -5.89
CA TYR A 18 -6.96 -3.07 -5.05
C TYR A 18 -6.81 -1.63 -5.56
N PHE A 19 -5.58 -1.16 -5.78
CA PHE A 19 -5.33 0.21 -6.24
C PHE A 19 -5.83 0.49 -7.66
N LEU A 20 -5.80 -0.52 -8.54
CA LEU A 20 -6.23 -0.35 -9.93
C LEU A 20 -7.75 -0.48 -10.13
N ALA A 21 -8.41 -1.36 -9.38
CA ALA A 21 -9.80 -1.74 -9.64
C ALA A 21 -10.78 -1.43 -8.50
N LEU A 22 -10.36 -1.50 -7.24
CA LEU A 22 -11.28 -1.39 -6.10
C LEU A 22 -11.25 -0.01 -5.46
N LYS A 23 -10.09 0.62 -5.32
CA LYS A 23 -9.96 1.93 -4.67
C LYS A 23 -10.70 2.99 -5.47
N PRO A 24 -11.60 3.78 -4.85
CA PRO A 24 -12.29 4.87 -5.53
C PRO A 24 -11.29 5.89 -6.08
N LYS A 25 -11.55 6.39 -7.30
CA LYS A 25 -10.73 7.45 -7.89
C LYS A 25 -11.17 8.79 -7.33
N LEU A 26 -10.21 9.60 -6.88
CA LEU A 26 -10.48 10.96 -6.43
C LEU A 26 -10.53 11.90 -7.65
N THR A 27 -11.64 12.58 -7.84
CA THR A 27 -11.84 13.58 -8.89
C THR A 27 -11.87 14.99 -8.32
N LEU A 28 -11.76 16.01 -9.19
CA LEU A 28 -11.84 17.42 -8.75
C LEU A 28 -13.17 17.75 -8.09
N GLU A 29 -14.27 17.18 -8.59
CA GLU A 29 -15.61 17.39 -8.03
C GLU A 29 -15.70 16.87 -6.59
N GLN A 30 -15.05 15.74 -6.32
CA GLN A 30 -15.03 15.11 -4.99
C GLN A 30 -14.14 15.84 -3.98
N LEU A 31 -13.32 16.80 -4.42
CA LEU A 31 -12.53 17.63 -3.51
C LEU A 31 -13.33 18.78 -2.88
N ALA A 32 -14.56 19.06 -3.35
CA ALA A 32 -15.44 20.02 -2.68
C ALA A 32 -15.71 19.54 -1.23
N PRO A 33 -15.76 20.47 -0.24
CA PRO A 33 -15.84 20.10 1.18
C PRO A 33 -16.95 19.11 1.50
N ASP A 34 -18.14 19.29 0.91
CA ASP A 34 -19.31 18.44 1.11
C ASP A 34 -19.14 17.05 0.48
N CYS A 35 -18.49 16.95 -0.69
CA CYS A 35 -18.29 15.68 -1.42
C CYS A 35 -17.04 14.89 -0.92
N TYR A 36 -16.06 15.59 -0.33
CA TYR A 36 -14.82 14.94 0.11
C TYR A 36 -15.02 13.99 1.28
N SER A 37 -15.97 14.32 2.16
CA SER A 37 -16.40 13.41 3.25
C SER A 37 -17.00 12.13 2.69
N ASP A 38 -17.87 12.23 1.69
CA ASP A 38 -18.48 11.07 1.06
C ASP A 38 -17.47 10.20 0.32
N TYR A 39 -16.49 10.83 -0.36
CA TYR A 39 -15.37 10.10 -0.95
C TYR A 39 -14.59 9.32 0.12
N LYS A 40 -14.20 9.96 1.24
CA LYS A 40 -13.50 9.27 2.34
C LYS A 40 -14.32 8.11 2.89
N ASN A 41 -15.61 8.30 3.09
CA ASN A 41 -16.51 7.24 3.56
C ASN A 41 -16.62 6.07 2.57
N SER A 42 -16.54 6.32 1.27
CA SER A 42 -16.59 5.29 0.23
C SER A 42 -15.35 4.38 0.20
N ILE A 43 -14.24 4.83 0.79
CA ILE A 43 -12.99 4.03 0.88
C ILE A 43 -13.14 2.88 1.88
N PHE A 44 -13.82 3.09 3.01
CA PHE A 44 -13.91 2.10 4.09
C PHE A 44 -14.43 0.72 3.66
N PRO A 45 -15.58 0.59 2.96
CA PRO A 45 -16.07 -0.71 2.53
C PRO A 45 -15.11 -1.38 1.52
N LYS A 46 -14.39 -0.60 0.71
CA LYS A 46 -13.40 -1.14 -0.23
C LYS A 46 -12.14 -1.63 0.48
N LEU A 47 -11.70 -0.92 1.51
CA LEU A 47 -10.60 -1.38 2.38
C LEU A 47 -10.97 -2.62 3.18
N ALA A 48 -12.20 -2.69 3.71
CA ALA A 48 -12.69 -3.87 4.42
C ALA A 48 -12.73 -5.10 3.50
N LEU A 49 -13.23 -4.92 2.26
CA LEU A 49 -13.22 -5.98 1.25
C LEU A 49 -11.80 -6.41 0.89
N TYR A 50 -10.88 -5.46 0.70
CA TYR A 50 -9.47 -5.74 0.43
C TYR A 50 -8.84 -6.55 1.57
N LEU A 51 -9.00 -6.12 2.82
CA LEU A 51 -8.53 -6.84 4.00
C LEU A 51 -9.08 -8.27 4.08
N LEU A 52 -10.37 -8.43 3.79
CA LEU A 52 -11.02 -9.75 3.76
C LEU A 52 -10.38 -10.67 2.71
N ILE A 53 -10.19 -10.16 1.49
CA ILE A 53 -9.56 -10.92 0.39
C ILE A 53 -8.14 -11.33 0.78
N VAL A 54 -7.35 -10.41 1.33
CA VAL A 54 -5.99 -10.70 1.81
C VAL A 54 -6.02 -11.81 2.86
N CYS A 55 -6.85 -11.68 3.90
CA CYS A 55 -6.95 -12.69 4.96
C CYS A 55 -7.36 -14.07 4.43
N LEU A 56 -8.31 -14.13 3.51
CA LEU A 56 -8.77 -15.40 2.93
C LEU A 56 -7.68 -16.07 2.08
N VAL A 57 -7.00 -15.32 1.21
CA VAL A 57 -5.92 -15.87 0.39
C VAL A 57 -4.76 -16.34 1.25
N GLN A 58 -4.34 -15.55 2.23
CA GLN A 58 -3.28 -15.94 3.16
C GLN A 58 -3.66 -17.16 3.99
N PHE A 59 -4.92 -17.25 4.41
CA PHE A 59 -5.42 -18.42 5.13
C PHE A 59 -5.36 -19.70 4.27
N VAL A 60 -5.76 -19.64 3.00
CA VAL A 60 -5.67 -20.77 2.09
C VAL A 60 -4.22 -21.21 1.91
N LEU A 61 -3.29 -20.29 1.63
CA LEU A 61 -1.87 -20.58 1.46
C LEU A 61 -1.26 -21.22 2.71
N ASN A 62 -1.55 -20.68 3.88
CA ASN A 62 -1.05 -21.19 5.15
C ASN A 62 -1.66 -22.56 5.51
N SER A 63 -2.94 -22.80 5.15
CA SER A 63 -3.59 -24.10 5.32
C SER A 63 -2.96 -25.18 4.45
N ILE A 64 -2.65 -24.86 3.18
CA ILE A 64 -1.95 -25.76 2.27
C ILE A 64 -0.54 -26.07 2.81
N TYR A 65 0.18 -25.04 3.25
CA TYR A 65 1.52 -25.25 3.84
C TYR A 65 1.50 -26.17 5.05
N LEU A 66 0.60 -25.92 5.99
CA LEU A 66 0.52 -26.71 7.23
C LEU A 66 0.09 -28.15 6.96
N THR A 67 -0.80 -28.36 6.00
CA THR A 67 -1.23 -29.69 5.57
C THR A 67 -0.08 -30.45 4.92
N ASN A 68 0.67 -29.82 4.03
CA ASN A 68 1.84 -30.44 3.38
C ASN A 68 2.94 -30.76 4.39
N LYS A 69 3.16 -29.87 5.37
CA LYS A 69 4.19 -30.08 6.41
C LYS A 69 3.82 -31.20 7.39
N CYS A 70 2.56 -31.24 7.84
CA CYS A 70 2.16 -32.14 8.92
C CYS A 70 1.60 -33.48 8.40
N GLY A 71 1.23 -33.56 7.14
CA GLY A 71 0.46 -34.68 6.62
C GLY A 71 -0.96 -34.69 7.20
N GLY A 72 -1.80 -35.61 6.75
CA GLY A 72 -3.14 -35.80 7.27
C GLY A 72 -4.21 -34.93 6.58
N GLU A 73 -5.40 -34.93 7.17
CA GLU A 73 -6.53 -34.19 6.61
C GLU A 73 -6.41 -32.69 6.87
N VAL A 74 -6.85 -31.88 5.89
CA VAL A 74 -6.93 -30.40 6.01
C VAL A 74 -7.70 -29.99 7.27
N LYS A 75 -8.76 -30.72 7.62
CA LYS A 75 -9.61 -30.44 8.79
C LYS A 75 -8.86 -30.38 10.12
N SER A 76 -7.84 -31.22 10.31
CA SER A 76 -7.06 -31.25 11.56
C SER A 76 -6.16 -30.02 11.75
N ASN A 77 -5.78 -29.37 10.66
CA ASN A 77 -4.86 -28.25 10.65
C ASN A 77 -5.53 -26.87 10.46
N ILE A 78 -6.82 -26.85 10.05
CA ILE A 78 -7.53 -25.63 9.64
C ILE A 78 -7.66 -24.61 10.79
N GLY A 79 -7.97 -25.06 12.00
CA GLY A 79 -8.11 -24.17 13.16
C GLY A 79 -6.81 -23.45 13.52
N VAL A 80 -5.71 -24.15 13.36
CA VAL A 80 -4.36 -23.63 13.62
C VAL A 80 -3.95 -22.66 12.53
N ALA A 81 -4.14 -23.02 11.26
CA ALA A 81 -3.89 -22.13 10.14
C ALA A 81 -4.71 -20.85 10.26
N ALA A 82 -5.99 -20.97 10.68
CA ALA A 82 -6.85 -19.83 10.93
C ALA A 82 -6.30 -18.90 12.01
N LEU A 83 -5.94 -19.44 13.18
CA LEU A 83 -5.43 -18.65 14.31
C LEU A 83 -4.15 -17.89 13.92
N TYR A 84 -3.16 -18.59 13.35
CA TYR A 84 -1.88 -17.99 12.96
C TYR A 84 -1.98 -17.06 11.75
N THR A 85 -3.06 -17.13 10.97
CA THR A 85 -3.29 -16.21 9.86
C THR A 85 -4.13 -15.01 10.29
N PHE A 86 -5.36 -15.25 10.76
CA PHE A 86 -6.30 -14.16 11.02
C PHE A 86 -5.83 -13.21 12.12
N PHE A 87 -5.23 -13.73 13.18
CA PHE A 87 -4.80 -12.89 14.30
C PHE A 87 -3.76 -11.84 13.89
N PRO A 88 -2.59 -12.18 13.28
CA PRO A 88 -1.63 -11.17 12.87
C PRO A 88 -2.15 -10.27 11.74
N TRP A 89 -2.86 -10.83 10.75
CA TRP A 89 -3.37 -10.04 9.63
C TRP A 89 -4.46 -9.05 10.04
N LEU A 90 -5.41 -9.44 10.87
CA LEU A 90 -6.46 -8.53 11.33
C LEU A 90 -5.92 -7.48 12.29
N ILE A 91 -5.03 -7.84 13.21
CA ILE A 91 -4.52 -6.90 14.20
C ILE A 91 -3.44 -6.00 13.58
N ILE A 92 -2.33 -6.56 13.10
CA ILE A 92 -1.18 -5.75 12.66
C ILE A 92 -1.53 -5.00 11.37
N PHE A 93 -2.09 -5.70 10.37
CA PHE A 93 -2.44 -5.07 9.11
C PHE A 93 -3.66 -4.15 9.23
N GLY A 94 -4.65 -4.52 10.06
CA GLY A 94 -5.78 -3.66 10.38
C GLY A 94 -5.36 -2.37 11.08
N ILE A 95 -4.42 -2.43 12.02
CA ILE A 95 -3.85 -1.23 12.66
C ILE A 95 -3.16 -0.33 11.65
N ILE A 96 -2.33 -0.86 10.75
CA ILE A 96 -1.63 -0.02 9.77
C ILE A 96 -2.62 0.64 8.79
N ILE A 97 -3.65 -0.07 8.34
CA ILE A 97 -4.74 0.51 7.55
C ILE A 97 -5.40 1.66 8.33
N ALA A 98 -5.77 1.44 9.58
CA ALA A 98 -6.40 2.47 10.41
C ALA A 98 -5.50 3.69 10.60
N VAL A 99 -4.20 3.48 10.87
CA VAL A 99 -3.22 4.57 11.02
C VAL A 99 -3.11 5.39 9.72
N LEU A 100 -3.02 4.76 8.56
CA LEU A 100 -2.89 5.47 7.29
C LEU A 100 -4.17 6.23 6.87
N VAL A 101 -5.34 5.78 7.34
CA VAL A 101 -6.62 6.47 7.11
C VAL A 101 -6.80 7.64 8.08
N ILE A 102 -6.51 7.42 9.37
CA ILE A 102 -6.71 8.46 10.42
C ILE A 102 -5.61 9.53 10.35
N PHE A 103 -4.38 9.11 10.06
CA PHE A 103 -3.20 9.98 10.00
C PHE A 103 -2.54 9.92 8.62
N PRO A 104 -3.12 10.57 7.59
CA PRO A 104 -2.60 10.52 6.20
C PRO A 104 -1.14 10.94 6.08
N GLY A 105 -0.65 11.78 6.99
CA GLY A 105 0.76 12.20 7.04
C GLY A 105 1.76 11.05 7.19
N PHE A 106 1.37 9.89 7.72
CA PHE A 106 2.27 8.72 7.75
C PHE A 106 2.64 8.20 6.36
N LYS A 107 1.79 8.44 5.35
CA LYS A 107 2.08 8.03 3.97
C LYS A 107 3.30 8.75 3.39
N THR A 108 3.61 9.97 3.88
CA THR A 108 4.72 10.80 3.37
C THR A 108 6.07 10.10 3.47
N ALA A 109 6.27 9.22 4.45
CA ALA A 109 7.50 8.45 4.60
C ALA A 109 7.88 7.66 3.33
N PHE A 110 6.91 7.14 2.60
CA PHE A 110 7.14 6.45 1.33
C PHE A 110 6.67 7.27 0.12
N SER A 111 5.63 8.10 0.24
CA SER A 111 5.13 8.87 -0.90
C SER A 111 6.12 9.93 -1.36
N ASP A 112 6.80 10.61 -0.43
CA ASP A 112 7.75 11.67 -0.77
C ASP A 112 9.09 11.15 -1.27
N VAL A 113 9.36 9.86 -1.15
CA VAL A 113 10.53 9.20 -1.70
C VAL A 113 10.12 8.34 -2.91
N LEU A 114 9.46 7.21 -2.68
CA LEU A 114 9.14 6.24 -3.73
C LEU A 114 8.03 6.75 -4.66
N GLY A 115 6.98 7.35 -4.08
CA GLY A 115 5.91 7.99 -4.84
C GLY A 115 6.43 9.15 -5.68
N TYR A 116 7.32 9.97 -5.12
CA TYR A 116 7.99 11.05 -5.85
C TYR A 116 8.73 10.54 -7.08
N PHE A 117 9.56 9.50 -6.97
CA PHE A 117 10.29 8.95 -8.11
C PHE A 117 9.37 8.56 -9.26
N ALA A 118 8.19 8.04 -8.97
CA ALA A 118 7.23 7.63 -9.99
C ALA A 118 6.58 8.81 -10.73
N VAL A 119 6.42 9.98 -10.08
CA VAL A 119 5.71 11.14 -10.65
C VAL A 119 6.63 12.30 -11.02
N ALA A 120 7.90 12.30 -10.62
CA ALA A 120 8.83 13.43 -10.73
C ALA A 120 8.94 14.00 -12.15
N GLY A 121 9.06 13.13 -13.16
CA GLY A 121 9.17 13.54 -14.56
C GLY A 121 7.93 14.28 -15.04
N SER A 122 6.76 13.68 -14.89
CA SER A 122 5.47 14.25 -15.28
C SER A 122 5.12 15.50 -14.48
N ALA A 123 5.45 15.53 -13.17
CA ALA A 123 5.24 16.72 -12.34
C ALA A 123 6.12 17.89 -12.79
N LYS A 124 7.40 17.63 -13.10
CA LYS A 124 8.32 18.65 -13.62
C LYS A 124 7.82 19.24 -14.94
N GLU A 125 7.37 18.41 -15.86
CA GLU A 125 6.81 18.83 -17.14
C GLU A 125 5.55 19.67 -16.94
N LEU A 126 4.60 19.20 -16.11
CA LEU A 126 3.37 19.90 -15.81
C LEU A 126 3.65 21.27 -15.17
N PHE A 127 4.49 21.36 -14.15
CA PHE A 127 4.84 22.64 -13.53
C PHE A 127 5.54 23.60 -14.49
N SER A 128 6.36 23.10 -15.43
CA SER A 128 6.96 23.94 -16.48
C SER A 128 5.92 24.46 -17.49
N THR A 129 4.86 23.71 -17.69
CA THR A 129 3.75 24.12 -18.57
C THR A 129 2.89 25.19 -17.93
N ILE A 130 2.53 25.02 -16.63
CA ILE A 130 1.57 25.91 -15.97
C ILE A 130 2.18 27.14 -15.30
N LEU A 131 3.44 27.05 -14.81
CA LEU A 131 4.07 28.11 -14.03
C LEU A 131 4.94 29.03 -14.91
N VAL A 132 5.03 30.29 -14.52
CA VAL A 132 5.91 31.27 -15.17
C VAL A 132 7.36 31.02 -14.77
N ASP A 133 8.27 30.90 -15.72
CA ASP A 133 9.68 30.57 -15.47
C ASP A 133 10.51 31.72 -14.90
N ALA A 134 10.06 32.99 -15.04
CA ALA A 134 10.81 34.16 -14.59
C ALA A 134 9.88 35.27 -14.08
N ASN A 135 10.35 35.99 -13.05
CA ASN A 135 9.74 37.22 -12.52
C ASN A 135 8.44 37.09 -11.73
N ILE A 136 8.37 36.11 -10.83
CA ILE A 136 7.34 36.04 -9.79
C ILE A 136 7.29 37.37 -9.02
N ASN A 137 8.43 37.96 -8.69
CA ASN A 137 8.55 39.26 -8.02
C ASN A 137 7.93 40.39 -8.84
N GLN A 138 8.01 40.34 -10.16
CA GLN A 138 7.43 41.37 -11.04
C GLN A 138 5.89 41.24 -11.13
N LYS A 139 5.34 40.04 -11.17
CA LYS A 139 3.87 39.84 -11.11
C LYS A 139 3.29 40.23 -9.75
N ILE A 140 4.01 39.99 -8.65
CA ILE A 140 3.57 40.39 -7.32
C ILE A 140 3.58 41.92 -7.15
N SER A 141 4.57 42.60 -7.72
CA SER A 141 4.63 44.07 -7.69
C SER A 141 3.53 44.75 -8.47
N GLN A 142 2.88 44.04 -9.41
CA GLN A 142 1.74 44.52 -10.21
C GLN A 142 0.36 44.33 -9.57
N LEU A 143 0.28 43.72 -8.39
CA LEU A 143 -0.99 43.58 -7.64
C LEU A 143 -1.32 44.89 -6.99
N ASP A 144 -2.54 45.40 -7.23
CA ASP A 144 -3.01 46.72 -6.75
C ASP A 144 -3.27 46.74 -5.22
N ASP A 145 -3.45 45.57 -4.59
CA ASP A 145 -3.79 45.42 -3.17
C ASP A 145 -2.54 45.23 -2.32
N ALA A 146 -2.25 46.20 -1.42
CA ALA A 146 -1.05 46.20 -0.58
C ALA A 146 -1.03 45.02 0.44
N GLU A 147 -2.18 44.63 0.98
CA GLU A 147 -2.28 43.54 1.94
C GLU A 147 -2.10 42.17 1.23
N LYS A 148 -2.69 42.02 0.04
CA LYS A 148 -2.45 40.85 -0.83
C LYS A 148 -1.03 40.80 -1.29
N ARG A 149 -0.37 41.92 -1.60
CA ARG A 149 1.06 41.99 -1.94
C ARG A 149 1.94 41.46 -0.81
N ALA A 150 1.71 41.90 0.44
CA ALA A 150 2.51 41.50 1.59
C ALA A 150 2.36 40.00 1.89
N ASN A 151 1.12 39.50 1.87
CA ASN A 151 0.83 38.08 2.08
C ASN A 151 1.36 37.21 0.93
N MET A 152 1.27 37.69 -0.31
CA MET A 152 1.83 37.00 -1.47
C MET A 152 3.35 37.11 -1.57
N ALA A 153 3.99 38.19 -1.11
CA ALA A 153 5.45 38.29 -1.08
C ALA A 153 6.08 37.24 -0.17
N THR A 154 5.48 37.01 1.01
CA THR A 154 5.96 35.94 1.91
C THR A 154 5.68 34.55 1.33
N ALA A 155 4.50 34.33 0.76
CA ALA A 155 4.15 33.08 0.08
C ALA A 155 5.00 32.88 -1.18
N ALA A 156 5.29 33.93 -1.94
CA ALA A 156 6.08 33.88 -3.16
C ALA A 156 7.56 33.63 -2.89
N GLU A 157 8.13 34.12 -1.81
CA GLU A 157 9.51 33.77 -1.43
C GLU A 157 9.60 32.28 -1.13
N ALA A 158 8.66 31.74 -0.36
CA ALA A 158 8.57 30.31 -0.10
C ALA A 158 8.36 29.50 -1.39
N ILE A 159 7.43 29.95 -2.25
CA ILE A 159 7.12 29.31 -3.52
C ILE A 159 8.30 29.45 -4.51
N THR A 160 9.01 30.57 -4.54
CA THR A 160 10.21 30.76 -5.38
C THR A 160 11.34 29.82 -4.97
N LYS A 161 11.54 29.63 -3.66
CA LYS A 161 12.44 28.60 -3.15
C LYS A 161 12.00 27.19 -3.52
N MET A 162 10.68 26.92 -3.49
CA MET A 162 10.10 25.63 -3.92
C MET A 162 10.15 25.46 -5.45
N LEU A 163 9.97 26.52 -6.23
CA LEU A 163 10.05 26.47 -7.71
C LEU A 163 11.47 26.27 -8.20
N GLY A 164 12.45 26.77 -7.46
CA GLY A 164 13.88 26.43 -7.71
C GLY A 164 14.15 24.94 -7.55
N ASN A 165 13.29 24.25 -6.79
CA ASN A 165 13.30 22.80 -6.65
C ASN A 165 11.89 22.23 -6.81
N LYS A 166 11.50 21.96 -8.08
CA LYS A 166 10.17 21.41 -8.42
C LYS A 166 9.82 20.09 -7.70
N SER A 167 10.83 19.38 -7.22
CA SER A 167 10.65 18.17 -6.39
C SER A 167 10.11 18.50 -5.01
N ILE A 168 10.54 19.60 -4.40
CA ILE A 168 10.01 20.02 -3.10
C ILE A 168 8.53 20.39 -3.24
N LEU A 169 8.16 21.09 -4.31
CA LEU A 169 6.79 21.54 -4.54
C LEU A 169 5.81 20.36 -4.60
N ILE A 170 6.09 19.32 -5.40
CA ILE A 170 5.18 18.18 -5.52
C ILE A 170 5.03 17.42 -4.20
N ASN A 171 6.07 17.39 -3.35
CA ASN A 171 6.02 16.71 -2.07
C ASN A 171 5.22 17.48 -1.01
N GLN A 172 5.10 18.80 -1.14
CA GLN A 172 4.25 19.61 -0.25
C GLN A 172 2.75 19.50 -0.59
N ILE A 173 2.41 18.94 -1.76
CA ILE A 173 1.02 18.81 -2.18
C ILE A 173 0.49 17.40 -1.83
N THR A 174 -0.62 17.39 -1.11
CA THR A 174 -1.37 16.18 -0.74
C THR A 174 -2.81 16.30 -1.22
N PRO A 175 -3.57 15.19 -1.32
CA PRO A 175 -5.00 15.28 -1.65
C PRO A 175 -5.78 16.22 -0.74
N ASP A 176 -5.47 16.24 0.57
CA ASP A 176 -6.16 17.06 1.57
C ASP A 176 -5.91 18.57 1.41
N ASN A 177 -4.73 19.00 0.97
CA ASN A 177 -4.39 20.42 0.80
C ASN A 177 -4.43 20.89 -0.66
N PHE A 178 -4.82 20.03 -1.60
CA PHE A 178 -4.73 20.28 -3.04
C PHE A 178 -5.39 21.58 -3.49
N LEU A 179 -6.67 21.80 -3.15
CA LEU A 179 -7.40 22.99 -3.59
C LEU A 179 -6.78 24.28 -3.05
N LYS A 180 -6.36 24.25 -1.78
CA LYS A 180 -5.68 25.40 -1.16
C LYS A 180 -4.36 25.70 -1.87
N THR A 181 -3.57 24.66 -2.13
CA THR A 181 -2.28 24.82 -2.84
C THR A 181 -2.48 25.28 -4.28
N TRP A 182 -3.49 24.74 -4.99
CA TRP A 182 -3.82 25.22 -6.33
C TRP A 182 -4.15 26.71 -6.36
N GLN A 183 -4.97 27.19 -5.41
CA GLN A 183 -5.28 28.62 -5.29
C GLN A 183 -4.04 29.47 -5.02
N LEU A 184 -3.10 28.99 -4.21
CA LEU A 184 -1.81 29.66 -3.97
C LEU A 184 -0.92 29.70 -5.21
N LEU A 185 -1.04 28.73 -6.10
CA LEU A 185 -0.26 28.67 -7.35
C LEU A 185 -0.88 29.53 -8.47
N LYS A 186 -2.19 29.82 -8.45
CA LYS A 186 -2.88 30.57 -9.50
C LYS A 186 -2.19 31.88 -9.91
N PRO A 187 -1.79 32.76 -8.98
CA PRO A 187 -1.11 34.02 -9.36
C PRO A 187 0.22 33.84 -10.05
N LEU A 188 0.80 32.64 -9.93
CA LEU A 188 2.10 32.29 -10.50
C LEU A 188 1.98 31.51 -11.82
N MET A 189 0.76 31.29 -12.27
CA MET A 189 0.49 30.59 -13.54
C MET A 189 0.62 31.55 -14.72
N LYS A 190 0.91 30.96 -15.88
CA LYS A 190 0.88 31.68 -17.15
C LYS A 190 -0.53 32.16 -17.45
N ASP A 191 -0.67 33.33 -18.07
CA ASP A 191 -1.97 33.93 -18.40
C ASP A 191 -2.80 33.08 -19.39
N THR A 192 -2.15 32.14 -20.07
CA THR A 192 -2.78 31.14 -20.96
C THR A 192 -3.51 30.03 -20.21
N ILE A 193 -3.27 29.86 -18.92
CA ILE A 193 -3.88 28.80 -18.10
C ILE A 193 -5.21 29.32 -17.55
N THR A 194 -6.28 29.25 -18.33
CA THR A 194 -7.62 29.70 -17.98
C THR A 194 -8.68 28.73 -18.50
N GLY A 195 -9.86 28.75 -17.90
CA GLY A 195 -11.02 27.97 -18.34
C GLY A 195 -10.75 26.46 -18.41
N ASN A 196 -11.02 25.87 -19.55
CA ASN A 196 -10.85 24.40 -19.74
C ASN A 196 -9.40 23.95 -19.60
N ILE A 197 -8.43 24.78 -20.00
CA ILE A 197 -6.99 24.48 -19.89
C ILE A 197 -6.59 24.43 -18.41
N GLU A 198 -7.13 25.34 -17.59
CA GLU A 198 -6.91 25.33 -16.15
C GLU A 198 -7.45 24.02 -15.52
N THR A 199 -8.71 23.67 -15.82
CA THR A 199 -9.37 22.47 -15.27
C THR A 199 -8.63 21.19 -15.68
N GLU A 200 -8.17 21.10 -16.91
CA GLU A 200 -7.41 19.95 -17.42
C GLU A 200 -6.07 19.80 -16.67
N ASN A 201 -5.31 20.89 -16.52
CA ASN A 201 -4.03 20.86 -15.82
C ASN A 201 -4.20 20.61 -14.32
N GLN A 202 -5.27 21.14 -13.71
CA GLN A 202 -5.65 20.86 -12.33
C GLN A 202 -5.95 19.38 -12.14
N SER A 203 -6.71 18.76 -13.04
CA SER A 203 -7.02 17.33 -13.02
C SER A 203 -5.77 16.47 -13.20
N LYS A 204 -4.86 16.85 -14.11
CA LYS A 204 -3.57 16.16 -14.30
C LYS A 204 -2.72 16.23 -13.04
N LEU A 205 -2.61 17.40 -12.40
CA LEU A 205 -1.85 17.55 -11.18
C LEU A 205 -2.44 16.71 -10.04
N LEU A 206 -3.78 16.74 -9.88
CA LEU A 206 -4.46 15.90 -8.89
C LEU A 206 -4.15 14.41 -9.12
N GLY A 207 -4.21 13.96 -10.38
CA GLY A 207 -3.88 12.57 -10.73
C GLY A 207 -2.47 12.16 -10.32
N LEU A 208 -1.47 13.04 -10.51
CA LEU A 208 -0.09 12.78 -10.09
C LEU A 208 0.04 12.73 -8.56
N ILE A 209 -0.64 13.61 -7.85
CA ILE A 209 -0.62 13.64 -6.39
C ILE A 209 -1.28 12.40 -5.80
N VAL A 210 -2.44 12.01 -6.33
CA VAL A 210 -3.13 10.78 -5.92
C VAL A 210 -2.28 9.54 -6.22
N LEU A 211 -1.61 9.50 -7.37
CA LEU A 211 -0.70 8.40 -7.70
C LEU A 211 0.48 8.33 -6.71
N LYS A 212 1.10 9.49 -6.41
CA LYS A 212 2.17 9.60 -5.41
C LYS A 212 1.71 9.07 -4.05
N ASP A 213 0.54 9.48 -3.57
CA ASP A 213 -0.05 9.06 -2.29
C ASP A 213 -0.37 7.57 -2.27
N ASN A 214 -0.96 7.04 -3.35
CA ASN A 214 -1.27 5.63 -3.50
C ASN A 214 -0.03 4.74 -3.47
N ILE A 215 1.06 5.17 -4.10
CA ILE A 215 2.34 4.46 -4.06
C ILE A 215 2.87 4.43 -2.62
N GLY A 216 2.82 5.55 -1.91
CA GLY A 216 3.21 5.61 -0.50
C GLY A 216 2.42 4.64 0.38
N GLU A 217 1.10 4.61 0.20
CA GLU A 217 0.20 3.69 0.91
C GLU A 217 0.49 2.23 0.56
N ALA A 218 0.70 1.91 -0.73
CA ALA A 218 1.02 0.56 -1.18
C ALA A 218 2.34 0.05 -0.58
N PHE A 219 3.36 0.89 -0.47
CA PHE A 219 4.63 0.51 0.15
C PHE A 219 4.50 0.27 1.65
N TRP A 220 3.66 1.02 2.36
CA TRP A 220 3.32 0.70 3.75
C TRP A 220 2.67 -0.68 3.88
N TYR A 221 1.74 -1.02 2.99
CA TYR A 221 1.09 -2.33 2.97
C TYR A 221 2.10 -3.45 2.69
N ILE A 222 2.96 -3.28 1.68
CA ILE A 222 3.97 -4.28 1.31
C ILE A 222 4.98 -4.49 2.45
N TYR A 223 5.48 -3.40 3.04
CA TYR A 223 6.40 -3.46 4.18
C TYR A 223 5.79 -4.22 5.37
N THR A 224 4.56 -3.89 5.71
CA THR A 224 3.83 -4.59 6.79
C THR A 224 3.57 -6.05 6.44
N ALA A 225 3.22 -6.37 5.20
CA ALA A 225 3.01 -7.74 4.74
C ALA A 225 4.27 -8.60 4.84
N ILE A 226 5.45 -8.05 4.56
CA ILE A 226 6.74 -8.74 4.74
C ILE A 226 6.91 -9.14 6.20
N LEU A 227 6.65 -8.22 7.14
CA LEU A 227 6.76 -8.50 8.58
C LEU A 227 5.76 -9.57 9.02
N ILE A 228 4.48 -9.42 8.64
CA ILE A 228 3.42 -10.37 9.02
C ILE A 228 3.71 -11.75 8.44
N SER A 229 4.03 -11.84 7.14
CA SER A 229 4.33 -13.11 6.48
C SER A 229 5.52 -13.81 7.13
N SER A 230 6.55 -13.06 7.54
CA SER A 230 7.71 -13.60 8.26
C SER A 230 7.32 -14.16 9.63
N ILE A 231 6.49 -13.44 10.40
CA ILE A 231 6.00 -13.88 11.71
C ILE A 231 5.13 -15.13 11.57
N VAL A 232 4.19 -15.12 10.61
CA VAL A 232 3.28 -16.25 10.37
C VAL A 232 4.08 -17.48 9.94
N TYR A 233 4.98 -17.31 8.98
CA TYR A 233 5.83 -18.42 8.51
C TYR A 233 6.69 -18.99 9.65
N TYR A 234 7.36 -18.16 10.43
CA TYR A 234 8.14 -18.60 11.58
C TYR A 234 7.31 -19.43 12.56
N ASN A 235 6.12 -18.96 12.91
CA ASN A 235 5.23 -19.67 13.83
C ASN A 235 4.75 -21.01 13.25
N LEU A 236 4.37 -21.06 11.97
CA LEU A 236 3.93 -22.28 11.30
C LEU A 236 5.09 -23.27 11.10
N ALA A 237 6.29 -22.77 10.81
CA ALA A 237 7.49 -23.60 10.63
C ALA A 237 7.95 -24.25 11.92
N ASN A 238 7.89 -23.54 13.05
CA ASN A 238 8.34 -24.06 14.35
C ASN A 238 7.27 -24.86 15.10
N ARG A 239 6.03 -24.85 14.60
CA ARG A 239 4.97 -25.62 15.25
C ARG A 239 5.15 -27.10 15.03
N GLY A 240 5.06 -27.89 16.13
CA GLY A 240 4.94 -29.34 16.09
C GLY A 240 3.60 -29.77 15.47
N CYS A 241 3.63 -30.84 14.70
CA CYS A 241 2.43 -31.42 14.11
C CYS A 241 1.71 -32.30 15.14
N THR A 242 0.46 -32.02 15.44
CA THR A 242 -0.38 -32.87 16.27
C THR A 242 -0.87 -34.03 15.42
N LYS A 243 -0.39 -35.24 15.69
CA LYS A 243 -0.90 -36.47 15.08
C LYS A 243 -2.05 -37.00 15.94
N THR A 244 -3.12 -37.47 15.29
CA THR A 244 -4.18 -38.20 16.00
C THR A 244 -3.67 -39.54 16.48
N ALA A 245 -4.30 -40.12 17.52
CA ALA A 245 -3.93 -41.46 18.04
C ALA A 245 -3.95 -42.53 16.93
N ALA A 246 -4.89 -42.41 15.97
CA ALA A 246 -4.98 -43.32 14.82
C ALA A 246 -3.76 -43.16 13.88
N GLN A 247 -3.32 -41.92 13.61
CA GLN A 247 -2.14 -41.65 12.79
C GLN A 247 -0.83 -42.11 13.48
N ILE A 248 -0.76 -41.95 14.80
CA ILE A 248 0.39 -42.44 15.58
C ILE A 248 0.45 -43.96 15.49
N LYS A 249 -0.69 -44.63 15.65
CA LYS A 249 -0.78 -46.09 15.52
C LYS A 249 -0.42 -46.56 14.10
N ALA A 250 -0.96 -45.96 13.06
CA ALA A 250 -0.65 -46.32 11.66
C ALA A 250 0.84 -46.11 11.33
N ASN A 251 1.48 -45.05 11.83
CA ASN A 251 2.90 -44.82 11.64
C ASN A 251 3.74 -45.86 12.42
N TYR A 252 3.30 -46.24 13.61
CA TYR A 252 3.94 -47.27 14.40
C TYR A 252 3.84 -48.63 13.71
N ASP A 253 2.65 -49.02 13.24
CA ASP A 253 2.42 -50.28 12.53
C ASP A 253 3.30 -50.35 11.26
N LYS A 254 3.36 -49.25 10.47
CA LYS A 254 4.25 -49.16 9.31
C LYS A 254 5.75 -49.30 9.67
N TYR A 255 6.18 -48.62 10.76
CA TYR A 255 7.57 -48.75 11.25
C TYR A 255 7.90 -50.18 11.65
N MET A 256 6.96 -50.88 12.28
CA MET A 256 7.14 -52.30 12.66
C MET A 256 7.20 -53.19 11.42
N GLU A 257 6.39 -52.96 10.38
CA GLU A 257 6.46 -53.68 9.11
C GLU A 257 7.82 -53.49 8.42
N ASP A 258 8.26 -52.24 8.28
CA ASP A 258 9.56 -51.92 7.64
C ASP A 258 10.73 -52.56 8.44
N SER A 259 10.69 -52.51 9.77
CA SER A 259 11.76 -53.10 10.62
C SER A 259 11.77 -54.62 10.58
N THR A 260 10.64 -55.28 10.40
CA THR A 260 10.58 -56.74 10.22
C THR A 260 11.02 -57.17 8.83
N ALA A 261 10.77 -56.35 7.80
CA ALA A 261 11.27 -56.60 6.44
C ALA A 261 12.81 -56.50 6.36
N ASP A 262 13.39 -55.46 6.98
CA ASP A 262 14.85 -55.30 7.05
C ASP A 262 15.54 -56.42 7.85
N ALA A 263 14.92 -56.93 8.91
CA ALA A 263 15.44 -58.07 9.68
C ALA A 263 15.38 -59.37 8.88
N ALA A 264 14.39 -59.58 8.01
CA ALA A 264 14.28 -60.74 7.14
C ALA A 264 15.30 -60.73 5.99
N ASP A 265 15.65 -59.56 5.47
CA ASP A 265 16.64 -59.42 4.39
C ASP A 265 18.08 -59.62 4.88
N THR A 266 18.37 -59.21 6.14
CA THR A 266 19.68 -59.45 6.77
C THR A 266 19.94 -60.91 7.10
N THR A 267 18.91 -61.72 7.33
CA THR A 267 19.05 -63.16 7.57
C THR A 267 19.28 -63.97 6.28
N ASN A 268 18.84 -63.47 5.13
CA ASN A 268 19.03 -64.11 3.84
C ASN A 268 20.42 -63.85 3.19
N THR A 269 21.18 -62.91 3.72
CA THR A 269 22.51 -62.55 3.17
C THR A 269 23.66 -63.21 3.88
N THR A 270 23.40 -64.01 4.93
CA THR A 270 24.42 -64.71 5.72
C THR A 270 24.33 -66.24 5.63
N ALA A 271 23.62 -66.81 4.64
CA ALA A 271 23.57 -68.28 4.39
C ALA A 271 24.38 -68.68 3.18
#